data_be67bc36dde59e1c13f9e1c958222795
#
_entry.id   be67bc36dde59e1c13f9e1c958222795
#
_cell.length_a   1.000
_cell.length_b   1.000
_cell.length_c   1.000
_cell.angle_alpha   90.00
_cell.angle_beta   90.00
_cell.angle_gamma   90.00
#
_symmetry.space_group_name_H-M   'P 1'
#
loop_
_entity.id
_entity.type
_entity.pdbx_description
1 polymer ?
#
loop_
_entity_poly.entity_id
_entity_poly.type
_entity_poly.pdbx_seq_one_letter_code
_entity_poly.pdbx_strand_id
1 'polypeptide(L)'
;MRVLVVEDEAKLAELLRHKLRREGMGVDLASNGEDALVRATATEYDLILLDLMLPGIDGFGVCRSLRTRSIWAPTLMLTARDSVDDRVRGLDCGADDYLVKPFSFDELLARVRALLRRGAPPRPVTLVAGDLRLDPASRRAWKRGEELSLTPREFGLLEVFMRRPGDVLSRFELLEHVWDEAYENRSNVIEVYVGYLRDKLGREAIETVRGAGYRLAADGDRR
;
A
#
# COMPACT_ATOMS: atom_id res chain seq x y z
N MET A 1 2.89 -2.08 -0.38
CA MET A 1 1.74 -1.18 -0.56
C MET A 1 2.14 0.21 -0.12
N ARG A 2 1.94 1.21 -0.97
CA ARG A 2 2.29 2.61 -0.69
C ARG A 2 1.03 3.45 -0.54
N VAL A 3 0.92 4.19 0.57
CA VAL A 3 -0.24 5.00 0.94
C VAL A 3 0.17 6.46 1.03
N LEU A 4 -0.59 7.35 0.38
CA LEU A 4 -0.48 8.79 0.60
C LEU A 4 -1.49 9.20 1.67
N VAL A 5 -1.01 9.83 2.73
CA VAL A 5 -1.86 10.45 3.77
C VAL A 5 -1.81 11.96 3.58
N VAL A 6 -2.96 12.54 3.30
CA VAL A 6 -3.13 13.99 3.11
C VAL A 6 -3.91 14.53 4.30
N GLU A 7 -3.20 15.20 5.21
CA GLU A 7 -3.73 15.65 6.50
C GLU A 7 -2.91 16.87 6.95
N ASP A 8 -3.57 17.98 7.27
CA ASP A 8 -2.88 19.21 7.71
C ASP A 8 -2.56 19.22 9.21
N GLU A 9 -3.28 18.43 10.01
CA GLU A 9 -2.96 18.24 11.42
C GLU A 9 -1.76 17.30 11.59
N ALA A 10 -0.57 17.85 11.82
CA ALA A 10 0.68 17.10 11.89
C ALA A 10 0.64 15.93 12.89
N LYS A 11 -0.07 16.08 14.03
CA LYS A 11 -0.18 15.01 15.04
C LYS A 11 -0.97 13.82 14.52
N LEU A 12 -2.09 14.07 13.84
CA LEU A 12 -2.92 13.02 13.26
C LEU A 12 -2.21 12.37 12.08
N ALA A 13 -1.58 13.14 11.20
CA ALA A 13 -0.78 12.63 10.09
C ALA A 13 0.32 11.66 10.57
N GLU A 14 1.07 12.07 11.60
CA GLU A 14 2.13 11.22 12.19
C GLU A 14 1.57 9.96 12.86
N LEU A 15 0.44 10.07 13.56
CA LEU A 15 -0.24 8.92 14.16
C LEU A 15 -0.68 7.90 13.08
N LEU A 16 -1.31 8.39 12.00
CA LEU A 16 -1.72 7.56 10.87
C LEU A 16 -0.50 6.89 10.23
N ARG A 17 0.56 7.66 9.95
CA ARG A 17 1.82 7.15 9.41
C ARG A 17 2.39 6.02 10.29
N HIS A 18 2.51 6.27 11.60
CA HIS A 18 3.06 5.29 12.53
C HIS A 18 2.24 3.99 12.53
N LYS A 19 0.91 4.11 12.59
CA LYS A 19 0.00 2.97 12.65
C LYS A 19 -0.01 2.16 11.35
N LEU A 20 -0.10 2.83 10.19
CA LEU A 20 -0.07 2.16 8.88
C LEU A 20 1.28 1.48 8.60
N ARG A 21 2.39 2.10 9.05
CA ARG A 21 3.72 1.47 8.98
C ARG A 21 3.81 0.18 9.79
N ARG A 22 3.18 0.12 10.96
CA ARG A 22 3.11 -1.12 11.77
C ARG A 22 2.35 -2.23 11.03
N GLU A 23 1.44 -1.86 10.14
CA GLU A 23 0.75 -2.78 9.25
C GLU A 23 1.57 -3.14 7.99
N GLY A 24 2.83 -2.69 7.89
CA GLY A 24 3.73 -3.00 6.77
C GLY A 24 3.49 -2.19 5.50
N MET A 25 2.85 -1.03 5.61
CA MET A 25 2.64 -0.11 4.49
C MET A 25 3.75 0.93 4.43
N GLY A 26 4.20 1.31 3.23
CA GLY A 26 4.95 2.53 2.98
C GLY A 26 4.00 3.72 3.05
N VAL A 27 4.36 4.79 3.75
CA VAL A 27 3.45 5.92 3.96
C VAL A 27 4.17 7.23 3.73
N ASP A 28 3.70 7.99 2.75
CA ASP A 28 4.09 9.37 2.50
C ASP A 28 3.04 10.32 3.06
N LEU A 29 3.48 11.50 3.49
CA LEU A 29 2.60 12.53 4.04
C LEU A 29 2.57 13.74 3.11
N ALA A 30 1.39 14.34 2.97
CA ALA A 30 1.18 15.66 2.40
C ALA A 30 0.35 16.50 3.37
N SER A 31 0.73 17.74 3.60
CA SER A 31 0.05 18.63 4.56
C SER A 31 -0.98 19.58 3.93
N ASN A 32 -1.16 19.52 2.60
CA ASN A 32 -2.10 20.34 1.85
C ASN A 32 -2.42 19.68 0.50
N GLY A 33 -3.43 20.22 -0.18
CA GLY A 33 -3.91 19.66 -1.44
C GLY A 33 -2.92 19.80 -2.59
N GLU A 34 -2.13 20.86 -2.64
CA GLU A 34 -1.14 21.12 -3.69
C GLU A 34 -0.01 20.06 -3.63
N ASP A 35 0.56 19.83 -2.43
CA ASP A 35 1.60 18.82 -2.21
C ASP A 35 1.05 17.42 -2.53
N ALA A 36 -0.19 17.13 -2.13
CA ALA A 36 -0.85 15.87 -2.45
C ALA A 36 -0.92 15.61 -3.96
N LEU A 37 -1.29 16.63 -4.75
CA LEU A 37 -1.37 16.51 -6.20
C LEU A 37 0.01 16.34 -6.86
N VAL A 38 1.04 17.03 -6.36
CA VAL A 38 2.41 16.87 -6.84
C VAL A 38 2.88 15.44 -6.59
N ARG A 39 2.73 14.92 -5.37
CA ARG A 39 3.14 13.55 -5.00
C ARG A 39 2.37 12.51 -5.79
N ALA A 40 1.05 12.62 -5.88
CA ALA A 40 0.22 11.66 -6.61
C ALA A 40 0.47 11.67 -8.12
N THR A 41 1.05 12.73 -8.68
CA THR A 41 1.48 12.77 -10.08
C THR A 41 2.86 12.13 -10.28
N ALA A 42 3.74 12.26 -9.29
CA ALA A 42 5.11 11.74 -9.36
C ALA A 42 5.21 10.25 -8.95
N THR A 43 4.27 9.76 -8.17
CA THR A 43 4.32 8.43 -7.55
C THR A 43 2.97 7.74 -7.65
N GLU A 44 2.97 6.45 -8.00
CA GLU A 44 1.76 5.63 -7.94
C GLU A 44 1.50 5.18 -6.50
N TYR A 45 0.30 5.49 -6.00
CA TYR A 45 -0.16 5.04 -4.68
C TYR A 45 -1.22 3.97 -4.81
N ASP A 46 -1.15 2.98 -3.92
CA ASP A 46 -2.18 1.92 -3.80
C ASP A 46 -3.45 2.44 -3.10
N LEU A 47 -3.32 3.52 -2.31
CA LEU A 47 -4.41 4.16 -1.57
C LEU A 47 -4.06 5.62 -1.23
N ILE A 48 -5.08 6.48 -1.23
CA ILE A 48 -4.98 7.85 -0.71
C ILE A 48 -5.95 8.01 0.46
N LEU A 49 -5.44 8.38 1.64
CA LEU A 49 -6.25 8.87 2.76
C LEU A 49 -6.27 10.39 2.66
N LEU A 50 -7.45 10.97 2.53
CA LEU A 50 -7.60 12.38 2.18
C LEU A 50 -8.52 13.11 3.15
N ASP A 51 -7.96 14.05 3.92
CA ASP A 51 -8.81 14.95 4.70
C ASP A 51 -9.58 15.89 3.76
N LEU A 52 -10.82 16.17 4.14
CA LEU A 52 -11.65 17.17 3.46
C LEU A 52 -11.27 18.61 3.82
N MET A 53 -10.83 18.83 5.05
CA MET A 53 -10.62 20.17 5.62
C MET A 53 -9.17 20.63 5.42
N LEU A 54 -8.68 20.61 4.19
CA LEU A 54 -7.31 21.03 3.88
C LEU A 54 -7.24 22.55 3.59
N PRO A 55 -6.11 23.19 3.93
CA PRO A 55 -5.86 24.57 3.51
C PRO A 55 -5.60 24.62 1.99
N GLY A 56 -6.02 25.72 1.36
CA GLY A 56 -5.89 25.93 -0.09
C GLY A 56 -6.91 25.11 -0.87
N ILE A 57 -6.47 24.07 -1.55
CA ILE A 57 -7.34 23.13 -2.27
C ILE A 57 -7.94 22.15 -1.27
N ASP A 58 -9.26 22.19 -1.07
CA ASP A 58 -9.97 21.24 -0.21
C ASP A 58 -9.93 19.80 -0.74
N GLY A 59 -10.25 18.83 0.11
CA GLY A 59 -10.22 17.41 -0.27
C GLY A 59 -11.11 17.06 -1.45
N PHE A 60 -12.25 17.73 -1.64
CA PHE A 60 -13.09 17.55 -2.82
C PHE A 60 -12.39 18.04 -4.10
N GLY A 61 -11.69 19.19 -4.01
CA GLY A 61 -10.89 19.74 -5.10
C GLY A 61 -9.73 18.83 -5.48
N VAL A 62 -9.03 18.29 -4.48
CA VAL A 62 -7.96 17.30 -4.68
C VAL A 62 -8.50 16.07 -5.39
N CYS A 63 -9.59 15.46 -4.89
CA CYS A 63 -10.17 14.27 -5.47
C CYS A 63 -10.58 14.48 -6.94
N ARG A 64 -11.29 15.56 -7.26
CA ARG A 64 -11.63 15.92 -8.65
C ARG A 64 -10.39 16.07 -9.53
N SER A 65 -9.36 16.73 -9.02
CA SER A 65 -8.10 16.96 -9.75
C SER A 65 -7.36 15.64 -10.03
N LEU A 66 -7.36 14.70 -9.09
CA LEU A 66 -6.82 13.36 -9.30
C LEU A 66 -7.53 12.66 -10.46
N ARG A 67 -8.87 12.63 -10.45
CA ARG A 67 -9.67 11.98 -11.51
C ARG A 67 -9.50 12.64 -12.87
N THR A 68 -9.43 13.98 -12.93
CA THR A 68 -9.16 14.74 -14.16
C THR A 68 -7.77 14.40 -14.75
N ARG A 69 -6.80 14.08 -13.90
CA ARG A 69 -5.45 13.63 -14.31
C ARG A 69 -5.35 12.12 -14.56
N SER A 70 -6.49 11.41 -14.58
CA SER A 70 -6.56 9.94 -14.74
C SER A 70 -5.84 9.17 -13.63
N ILE A 71 -5.70 9.74 -12.45
CA ILE A 71 -5.16 9.06 -11.27
C ILE A 71 -6.32 8.38 -10.54
N TRP A 72 -6.39 7.05 -10.64
CA TRP A 72 -7.49 6.22 -10.13
C TRP A 72 -7.14 5.48 -8.84
N ALA A 73 -6.14 5.94 -8.09
CA ALA A 73 -5.85 5.38 -6.78
C ALA A 73 -7.11 5.42 -5.90
N PRO A 74 -7.48 4.30 -5.24
CA PRO A 74 -8.57 4.27 -4.28
C PRO A 74 -8.41 5.37 -3.25
N THR A 75 -9.47 6.15 -3.01
CA THR A 75 -9.43 7.32 -2.13
C THR A 75 -10.43 7.18 -1.01
N LEU A 76 -9.95 7.15 0.24
CA LEU A 76 -10.76 7.20 1.45
C LEU A 76 -10.73 8.62 2.01
N MET A 77 -11.89 9.26 2.02
CA MET A 77 -12.02 10.59 2.62
C MET A 77 -12.16 10.51 4.14
N LEU A 78 -11.37 11.33 4.83
CA LEU A 78 -11.45 11.53 6.28
C LEU A 78 -12.11 12.89 6.54
N THR A 79 -13.06 12.95 7.46
CA THR A 79 -13.81 14.21 7.65
C THR A 79 -14.45 14.35 9.02
N ALA A 80 -14.52 15.59 9.51
CA ALA A 80 -15.32 15.94 10.66
C ALA A 80 -16.81 16.19 10.32
N ARG A 81 -17.17 16.20 9.01
CA ARG A 81 -18.53 16.48 8.55
C ARG A 81 -19.33 15.20 8.44
N ASP A 82 -20.46 15.15 9.15
CA ASP A 82 -21.36 13.98 9.21
C ASP A 82 -22.65 14.17 8.39
N SER A 83 -22.76 15.26 7.61
CA SER A 83 -23.97 15.51 6.83
C SER A 83 -24.11 14.50 5.67
N VAL A 84 -25.34 14.13 5.34
CA VAL A 84 -25.65 13.29 4.18
C VAL A 84 -25.19 13.97 2.90
N ASP A 85 -25.35 15.28 2.81
CA ASP A 85 -24.95 16.06 1.63
C ASP A 85 -23.44 16.05 1.39
N ASP A 86 -22.62 16.10 2.44
CA ASP A 86 -21.15 16.01 2.30
C ASP A 86 -20.71 14.61 1.86
N ARG A 87 -21.40 13.56 2.31
CA ARG A 87 -21.12 12.18 1.85
C ARG A 87 -21.49 11.98 0.37
N VAL A 88 -22.64 12.50 -0.05
CA VAL A 88 -23.06 12.45 -1.46
C VAL A 88 -22.06 13.22 -2.32
N ARG A 89 -21.68 14.45 -1.95
CA ARG A 89 -20.65 15.23 -2.66
C ARG A 89 -19.30 14.52 -2.72
N GLY A 90 -18.93 13.81 -1.64
CA GLY A 90 -17.68 13.02 -1.59
C GLY A 90 -17.67 11.89 -2.60
N LEU A 91 -18.76 11.15 -2.71
CA LEU A 91 -18.89 10.08 -3.69
C LEU A 91 -18.98 10.64 -5.12
N ASP A 92 -19.70 11.72 -5.34
CA ASP A 92 -19.86 12.38 -6.65
C ASP A 92 -18.53 12.96 -7.18
N CYS A 93 -17.58 13.35 -6.30
CA CYS A 93 -16.26 13.79 -6.74
C CYS A 93 -15.31 12.65 -7.10
N GLY A 94 -15.74 11.39 -6.92
CA GLY A 94 -14.98 10.21 -7.30
C GLY A 94 -14.19 9.57 -6.15
N ALA A 95 -14.53 9.86 -4.89
CA ALA A 95 -14.01 9.10 -3.75
C ALA A 95 -14.64 7.70 -3.70
N ASP A 96 -13.92 6.75 -3.15
CA ASP A 96 -14.32 5.33 -3.11
C ASP A 96 -14.95 4.93 -1.77
N ASP A 97 -14.67 5.65 -0.69
CA ASP A 97 -15.29 5.48 0.63
C ASP A 97 -15.07 6.73 1.50
N TYR A 98 -15.71 6.73 2.65
CA TYR A 98 -15.81 7.88 3.55
C TYR A 98 -15.72 7.44 5.01
N LEU A 99 -14.96 8.15 5.84
CA LEU A 99 -14.79 7.86 7.26
C LEU A 99 -14.90 9.14 8.10
N VAL A 100 -15.84 9.16 9.02
CA VAL A 100 -16.12 10.31 9.88
C VAL A 100 -15.18 10.36 11.08
N LYS A 101 -14.56 11.51 11.34
CA LYS A 101 -13.78 11.79 12.57
C LYS A 101 -14.72 12.12 13.74
N PRO A 102 -14.50 11.60 14.97
CA PRO A 102 -13.42 10.68 15.34
C PRO A 102 -13.72 9.24 14.95
N PHE A 103 -12.71 8.52 14.51
CA PHE A 103 -12.82 7.11 14.13
C PHE A 103 -11.87 6.21 14.93
N SER A 104 -12.19 4.94 15.00
CA SER A 104 -11.25 3.94 15.51
C SER A 104 -10.25 3.55 14.43
N PHE A 105 -9.01 3.24 14.85
CA PHE A 105 -8.00 2.78 13.90
C PHE A 105 -8.38 1.43 13.25
N ASP A 106 -9.08 0.58 13.98
CA ASP A 106 -9.56 -0.71 13.46
C ASP A 106 -10.59 -0.52 12.34
N GLU A 107 -11.48 0.49 12.47
CA GLU A 107 -12.42 0.86 11.40
C GLU A 107 -11.67 1.39 10.18
N LEU A 108 -10.73 2.31 10.38
CA LEU A 108 -9.87 2.80 9.30
C LEU A 108 -9.21 1.64 8.54
N LEU A 109 -8.55 0.73 9.25
CA LEU A 109 -7.89 -0.43 8.63
C LEU A 109 -8.87 -1.36 7.91
N ALA A 110 -10.06 -1.57 8.46
CA ALA A 110 -11.08 -2.39 7.80
C ALA A 110 -11.49 -1.78 6.45
N ARG A 111 -11.68 -0.44 6.39
CA ARG A 111 -12.01 0.30 5.16
C ARG A 111 -10.84 0.29 4.18
N VAL A 112 -9.63 0.55 4.64
CA VAL A 112 -8.40 0.46 3.83
C VAL A 112 -8.31 -0.91 3.15
N ARG A 113 -8.46 -2.01 3.91
CA ARG A 113 -8.47 -3.37 3.35
C ARG A 113 -9.59 -3.59 2.34
N ALA A 114 -10.77 -3.03 2.57
CA ALA A 114 -11.90 -3.14 1.66
C ALA A 114 -11.65 -2.42 0.33
N LEU A 115 -11.09 -1.22 0.37
CA LEU A 115 -10.74 -0.42 -0.80
C LEU A 115 -9.66 -1.07 -1.64
N LEU A 116 -8.60 -1.53 -1.01
CA LEU A 116 -7.51 -2.23 -1.68
C LEU A 116 -7.98 -3.52 -2.38
N ARG A 117 -9.02 -4.16 -1.86
CA ARG A 117 -9.66 -5.30 -2.50
C ARG A 117 -10.50 -4.90 -3.72
N ARG A 118 -11.18 -3.74 -3.70
CA ARG A 118 -12.05 -3.26 -4.79
C ARG A 118 -11.28 -2.70 -5.99
N GLY A 119 -10.17 -2.04 -5.77
CA GLY A 119 -9.33 -1.43 -6.82
C GLY A 119 -8.54 -2.42 -7.68
N ALA A 120 -8.55 -3.70 -7.34
CA ALA A 120 -8.01 -4.75 -8.19
C ALA A 120 -9.11 -5.25 -9.17
N PRO A 121 -8.79 -5.51 -10.48
CA PRO A 121 -9.66 -6.33 -11.31
C PRO A 121 -9.99 -7.62 -10.55
N PRO A 122 -11.08 -8.37 -10.88
CA PRO A 122 -11.45 -9.59 -10.13
C PRO A 122 -10.24 -10.53 -10.10
N ARG A 123 -9.41 -10.34 -9.11
CA ARG A 123 -8.21 -11.15 -8.86
C ARG A 123 -8.64 -12.28 -7.96
N PRO A 124 -8.09 -13.46 -8.14
CA PRO A 124 -8.28 -14.50 -7.15
C PRO A 124 -7.95 -13.88 -5.79
N VAL A 125 -8.84 -14.06 -4.83
CA VAL A 125 -8.73 -13.55 -3.45
C VAL A 125 -7.38 -13.96 -2.82
N THR A 126 -6.68 -14.85 -3.47
CA THR A 126 -5.43 -15.47 -3.04
C THR A 126 -4.42 -15.44 -4.18
N LEU A 127 -3.24 -14.89 -3.92
CA LEU A 127 -2.10 -15.00 -4.83
C LEU A 127 -1.51 -16.41 -4.70
N VAL A 128 -1.16 -17.03 -5.82
CA VAL A 128 -0.53 -18.34 -5.86
C VAL A 128 0.70 -18.28 -6.76
N ALA A 129 1.83 -18.75 -6.26
CA ALA A 129 3.08 -18.87 -7.00
C ALA A 129 3.77 -20.16 -6.53
N GLY A 130 3.65 -21.21 -7.35
CA GLY A 130 4.13 -22.52 -7.00
C GLY A 130 3.47 -23.11 -5.74
N ASP A 131 4.29 -23.48 -4.76
CA ASP A 131 3.84 -23.99 -3.47
C ASP A 131 3.48 -22.87 -2.45
N LEU A 132 3.60 -21.60 -2.88
CA LEU A 132 3.26 -20.45 -2.07
C LEU A 132 1.82 -20.00 -2.35
N ARG A 133 1.13 -19.68 -1.29
CA ARG A 133 -0.19 -19.07 -1.30
C ARG A 133 -0.21 -17.87 -0.36
N LEU A 134 -0.78 -16.75 -0.78
CA LEU A 134 -0.88 -15.54 0.02
C LEU A 134 -2.27 -14.92 -0.14
N ASP A 135 -2.94 -14.66 0.97
CA ASP A 135 -4.20 -13.96 1.03
C ASP A 135 -3.98 -12.50 1.53
N PRO A 136 -4.03 -11.51 0.62
CA PRO A 136 -3.85 -10.12 1.00
C PRO A 136 -4.92 -9.60 1.96
N ALA A 137 -6.14 -10.14 1.90
CA ALA A 137 -7.25 -9.66 2.71
C ALA A 137 -7.13 -10.08 4.18
N SER A 138 -6.75 -11.34 4.43
CA SER A 138 -6.51 -11.84 5.80
C SER A 138 -5.08 -11.60 6.27
N ARG A 139 -4.18 -11.16 5.38
CA ARG A 139 -2.73 -11.01 5.61
C ARG A 139 -2.07 -12.31 6.09
N ARG A 140 -2.49 -13.43 5.52
CA ARG A 140 -1.95 -14.75 5.79
C ARG A 140 -1.24 -15.31 4.57
N ALA A 141 -0.18 -16.06 4.80
CA ALA A 141 0.56 -16.74 3.76
C ALA A 141 0.83 -18.19 4.15
N TRP A 142 0.92 -19.06 3.16
CA TRP A 142 1.19 -20.50 3.34
C TRP A 142 2.24 -20.97 2.33
N LYS A 143 3.00 -21.95 2.75
CA LYS A 143 3.88 -22.74 1.88
C LYS A 143 3.54 -24.21 2.04
N ARG A 144 3.24 -24.91 0.93
CA ARG A 144 2.82 -26.33 0.93
C ARG A 144 1.66 -26.63 1.88
N GLY A 145 0.78 -25.66 2.11
CA GLY A 145 -0.37 -25.75 3.01
C GLY A 145 -0.07 -25.41 4.48
N GLU A 146 1.19 -25.23 4.87
CA GLU A 146 1.58 -24.78 6.21
C GLU A 146 1.61 -23.27 6.29
N GLU A 147 1.01 -22.69 7.32
CA GLU A 147 0.96 -21.25 7.51
C GLU A 147 2.33 -20.66 7.88
N LEU A 148 2.72 -19.60 7.21
CA LEU A 148 3.98 -18.89 7.43
C LEU A 148 3.77 -17.78 8.47
N SER A 149 4.61 -17.74 9.49
CA SER A 149 4.67 -16.61 10.42
C SER A 149 5.52 -15.49 9.82
N LEU A 150 4.86 -14.49 9.24
CA LEU A 150 5.51 -13.33 8.62
C LEU A 150 5.23 -12.07 9.44
N THR A 151 6.25 -11.22 9.58
CA THR A 151 6.05 -9.86 10.06
C THR A 151 5.31 -9.03 8.99
N PRO A 152 4.68 -7.90 9.32
CA PRO A 152 3.99 -7.05 8.35
C PRO A 152 4.84 -6.64 7.15
N ARG A 153 6.14 -6.39 7.35
CA ARG A 153 7.08 -6.04 6.28
C ARG A 153 7.49 -7.21 5.40
N GLU A 154 7.75 -8.37 6.00
CA GLU A 154 8.00 -9.60 5.25
C GLU A 154 6.80 -9.97 4.40
N PHE A 155 5.60 -9.83 4.95
CA PHE A 155 4.35 -10.06 4.22
C PHE A 155 4.22 -9.11 3.03
N GLY A 156 4.42 -7.79 3.25
CA GLY A 156 4.37 -6.79 2.18
C GLY A 156 5.38 -7.06 1.06
N LEU A 157 6.61 -7.44 1.43
CA LEU A 157 7.65 -7.78 0.45
C LEU A 157 7.29 -9.06 -0.34
N LEU A 158 6.80 -10.10 0.34
CA LEU A 158 6.34 -11.32 -0.32
C LEU A 158 5.16 -11.04 -1.25
N GLU A 159 4.22 -10.20 -0.84
CA GLU A 159 3.07 -9.79 -1.67
C GLU A 159 3.54 -9.13 -2.98
N VAL A 160 4.51 -8.22 -2.93
CA VAL A 160 5.07 -7.58 -4.13
C VAL A 160 5.65 -8.61 -5.09
N PHE A 161 6.43 -9.56 -4.58
CA PHE A 161 6.96 -10.65 -5.39
C PHE A 161 5.86 -11.55 -5.98
N MET A 162 4.86 -11.91 -5.20
CA MET A 162 3.77 -12.79 -5.64
C MET A 162 2.78 -12.12 -6.60
N ARG A 163 2.76 -10.79 -6.69
CA ARG A 163 2.01 -10.05 -7.70
C ARG A 163 2.67 -10.10 -9.08
N ARG A 164 3.99 -10.31 -9.14
CA ARG A 164 4.80 -10.38 -10.36
C ARG A 164 5.75 -11.59 -10.29
N PRO A 165 5.20 -12.82 -10.26
CA PRO A 165 6.02 -14.03 -10.15
C PRO A 165 6.87 -14.19 -11.42
N GLY A 166 8.17 -14.42 -11.23
CA GLY A 166 9.13 -14.56 -12.33
C GLY A 166 9.75 -13.24 -12.83
N ASP A 167 9.15 -12.09 -12.50
CA ASP A 167 9.74 -10.79 -12.88
C ASP A 167 10.93 -10.45 -11.99
N VAL A 168 11.92 -9.78 -12.59
CA VAL A 168 13.06 -9.22 -11.86
C VAL A 168 12.66 -7.84 -11.35
N LEU A 169 12.54 -7.72 -10.02
CA LEU A 169 12.21 -6.47 -9.36
C LEU A 169 13.48 -5.79 -8.86
N SER A 170 13.70 -4.56 -9.27
CA SER A 170 14.82 -3.76 -8.81
C SER A 170 14.70 -3.43 -7.33
N ARG A 171 15.84 -3.09 -6.69
CA ARG A 171 15.84 -2.62 -5.29
C ARG A 171 14.95 -1.40 -5.10
N PHE A 172 14.95 -0.51 -6.08
CA PHE A 172 14.16 0.72 -6.04
C PHE A 172 12.66 0.40 -6.03
N GLU A 173 12.18 -0.46 -6.95
CA GLU A 173 10.79 -0.90 -6.99
C GLU A 173 10.35 -1.58 -5.69
N LEU A 174 11.20 -2.44 -5.12
CA LEU A 174 10.91 -3.10 -3.83
C LEU A 174 10.83 -2.10 -2.67
N LEU A 175 11.71 -1.09 -2.65
CA LEU A 175 11.67 0.00 -1.67
C LEU A 175 10.39 0.82 -1.81
N GLU A 176 10.05 1.24 -3.01
CA GLU A 176 8.85 2.06 -3.27
C GLU A 176 7.55 1.41 -2.78
N HIS A 177 7.42 0.08 -2.94
CA HIS A 177 6.19 -0.62 -2.61
C HIS A 177 6.03 -1.00 -1.15
N VAL A 178 7.12 -1.12 -0.38
CA VAL A 178 7.09 -1.65 0.99
C VAL A 178 7.62 -0.65 2.02
N TRP A 179 8.46 0.28 1.57
CA TRP A 179 9.03 1.34 2.41
C TRP A 179 8.63 2.71 1.85
N ASP A 180 8.81 3.73 2.64
CA ASP A 180 8.56 5.13 2.30
C ASP A 180 9.88 5.91 2.15
N GLU A 181 9.77 7.18 1.76
CA GLU A 181 10.91 8.09 1.55
C GLU A 181 11.92 8.12 2.72
N ALA A 182 11.48 7.88 3.97
CA ALA A 182 12.37 7.87 5.12
C ALA A 182 13.36 6.70 5.14
N TYR A 183 13.17 5.70 4.29
CA TYR A 183 14.04 4.53 4.16
C TYR A 183 14.92 4.54 2.91
N GLU A 184 14.75 5.49 1.99
CA GLU A 184 15.53 5.59 0.75
C GLU A 184 17.05 5.61 0.98
N ASN A 185 17.49 6.15 2.12
CA ASN A 185 18.91 6.22 2.49
C ASN A 185 19.46 4.97 3.22
N ARG A 186 18.67 3.91 3.44
CA ARG A 186 19.16 2.67 4.06
C ARG A 186 19.50 1.63 2.99
N SER A 187 20.74 1.63 2.57
CA SER A 187 21.25 0.88 1.41
C SER A 187 21.10 -0.64 1.47
N ASN A 188 20.85 -1.24 2.64
CA ASN A 188 20.83 -2.71 2.82
C ASN A 188 19.51 -3.28 3.38
N VAL A 189 18.45 -2.48 3.48
CA VAL A 189 17.18 -2.93 4.07
C VAL A 189 16.54 -4.08 3.26
N ILE A 190 16.59 -3.99 1.94
CA ILE A 190 16.04 -5.03 1.06
C ILE A 190 16.77 -6.35 1.25
N GLU A 191 18.11 -6.34 1.31
CA GLU A 191 18.92 -7.53 1.53
C GLU A 191 18.56 -8.24 2.81
N VAL A 192 18.36 -7.49 3.88
CA VAL A 192 17.99 -8.02 5.20
C VAL A 192 16.63 -8.72 5.12
N TYR A 193 15.63 -8.08 4.55
CA TYR A 193 14.28 -8.66 4.46
C TYR A 193 14.18 -9.79 3.44
N VAL A 194 14.92 -9.73 2.34
CA VAL A 194 15.08 -10.88 1.43
C VAL A 194 15.75 -12.05 2.17
N GLY A 195 16.74 -11.79 3.02
CA GLY A 195 17.33 -12.79 3.90
C GLY A 195 16.28 -13.46 4.79
N TYR A 196 15.48 -12.68 5.52
CA TYR A 196 14.41 -13.20 6.38
C TYR A 196 13.37 -14.02 5.61
N LEU A 197 12.98 -13.59 4.41
CA LEU A 197 12.08 -14.36 3.57
C LEU A 197 12.74 -15.68 3.12
N ARG A 198 14.00 -15.66 2.74
CA ARG A 198 14.74 -16.88 2.36
C ARG A 198 14.84 -17.90 3.49
N ASP A 199 15.00 -17.44 4.72
CA ASP A 199 15.03 -18.33 5.89
C ASP A 199 13.69 -19.04 6.10
N LYS A 200 12.57 -18.40 5.77
CA LYS A 200 11.20 -18.94 5.90
C LYS A 200 10.73 -19.71 4.67
N LEU A 201 11.11 -19.27 3.49
CA LEU A 201 10.67 -19.84 2.21
C LEU A 201 11.67 -20.85 1.63
N GLY A 202 12.89 -20.89 2.14
CA GLY A 202 14.03 -21.55 1.53
C GLY A 202 14.82 -20.61 0.62
N ARG A 203 16.15 -20.82 0.59
CA ARG A 203 17.08 -19.92 -0.10
C ARG A 203 16.82 -19.75 -1.59
N GLU A 204 16.25 -20.76 -2.21
CA GLU A 204 15.97 -20.83 -3.66
C GLU A 204 14.66 -20.12 -4.05
N ALA A 205 13.81 -19.76 -3.07
CA ALA A 205 12.52 -19.13 -3.37
C ALA A 205 12.67 -17.72 -3.96
N ILE A 206 13.71 -17.00 -3.55
CA ILE A 206 14.00 -15.66 -4.06
C ILE A 206 15.42 -15.63 -4.59
N GLU A 207 15.55 -15.47 -5.89
CA GLU A 207 16.83 -15.39 -6.58
C GLU A 207 17.39 -13.97 -6.55
N THR A 208 18.74 -13.86 -6.51
CA THR A 208 19.43 -12.58 -6.74
C THR A 208 19.87 -12.51 -8.19
N VAL A 209 19.33 -11.55 -8.94
CA VAL A 209 19.78 -11.25 -10.30
C VAL A 209 20.82 -10.14 -10.22
N ARG A 210 22.09 -10.52 -10.41
CA ARG A 210 23.22 -9.59 -10.23
C ARG A 210 23.07 -8.35 -11.06
N GLY A 211 23.18 -7.17 -10.42
CA GLY A 211 23.06 -5.86 -11.06
C GLY A 211 21.64 -5.43 -11.41
N ALA A 212 20.63 -6.29 -11.27
CA ALA A 212 19.24 -6.00 -11.63
C ALA A 212 18.28 -6.00 -10.43
N GLY A 213 18.43 -6.92 -9.46
CA GLY A 213 17.52 -6.99 -8.32
C GLY A 213 17.24 -8.41 -7.84
N TYR A 214 15.97 -8.70 -7.56
CA TYR A 214 15.51 -9.97 -7.02
C TYR A 214 14.29 -10.49 -7.79
N ARG A 215 14.13 -11.80 -7.80
CA ARG A 215 13.03 -12.49 -8.49
C ARG A 215 12.48 -13.61 -7.61
N LEU A 216 11.17 -13.71 -7.50
CA LEU A 216 10.54 -14.91 -6.95
C LEU A 216 10.62 -16.02 -8.01
N ALA A 217 11.26 -17.15 -7.68
CA ALA A 217 11.39 -18.27 -8.60
C ALA A 217 10.01 -18.79 -9.01
N ALA A 218 9.76 -18.88 -10.30
CA ALA A 218 8.57 -19.54 -10.84
C ALA A 218 8.76 -21.07 -10.79
N ASP A 219 7.66 -21.82 -10.61
CA ASP A 219 7.70 -23.30 -10.46
C ASP A 219 8.32 -24.10 -11.63
N GLY A 220 8.70 -23.43 -12.71
CA GLY A 220 9.29 -24.09 -13.90
C GLY A 220 10.83 -24.19 -13.89
N ASP A 221 11.53 -23.56 -12.97
CA ASP A 221 12.99 -23.44 -12.99
C ASP A 221 13.71 -24.34 -11.95
N ARG A 222 12.95 -25.19 -11.28
CA ARG A 222 13.51 -26.20 -10.36
C ARG A 222 13.92 -27.46 -11.13
N ARG A 223 15.10 -27.42 -11.74
CA ARG A 223 15.81 -28.62 -12.15
C ARG A 223 16.99 -28.90 -11.24
#